data_ef77469decaa3ade6cda1a0986fb65d5
#
_entry.id   ef77469decaa3ade6cda1a0986fb65d5
#
_cell.length_a   1.000
_cell.length_b   1.000
_cell.length_c   1.000
_cell.angle_alpha   90.00
_cell.angle_beta   90.00
_cell.angle_gamma   90.00
#
_symmetry.space_group_name_H-M   'P 1'
#
loop_
_entity.id
_entity.type
_entity.pdbx_description
1 polymer ?
#
loop_
_entity_poly.entity_id
_entity_poly.type
_entity_poly.pdbx_seq_one_letter_code
_entity_poly.pdbx_strand_id
1 'polypeptide(L)'
;MNLQNLDFTPLWITMKTGVAATFVSFFLGIFAARFVMGRKGKARAFWDGFLTMPLVLPPTVAGYILLRTFSTRRPFGRFLANSLGIQAVHTWLGCVLAATVIAFPLMYRNARAAFEQVDENVIYAAQTLGLSERTIFWKIRIPMAKPGILSGTVLAFARAIGEYGATSMLAGNIAGRTSTISQQIAMVLQNGDF
;
A
#
# COMPACT_ATOMS: atom_id res chain seq x y z
N MET A 1 -30.70 15.87 -15.52
CA MET A 1 -29.92 14.87 -14.77
C MET A 1 -30.59 14.67 -13.41
N ASN A 2 -31.30 13.55 -13.20
CA ASN A 2 -32.01 13.28 -11.96
C ASN A 2 -31.01 12.89 -10.88
N LEU A 3 -30.76 13.78 -9.92
CA LEU A 3 -29.86 13.56 -8.77
C LEU A 3 -30.32 12.41 -7.85
N GLN A 4 -31.53 11.90 -8.02
CA GLN A 4 -32.11 10.83 -7.22
C GLN A 4 -31.59 9.44 -7.55
N ASN A 5 -30.79 9.26 -8.63
CA ASN A 5 -30.23 7.97 -9.05
C ASN A 5 -28.70 7.94 -8.98
N LEU A 6 -28.07 8.79 -8.17
CA LEU A 6 -26.63 8.73 -7.96
C LEU A 6 -26.27 7.48 -7.14
N ASP A 7 -25.64 6.53 -7.79
CA ASP A 7 -25.08 5.35 -7.09
C ASP A 7 -23.78 5.74 -6.36
N PHE A 8 -23.85 5.86 -5.04
CA PHE A 8 -22.70 6.14 -4.19
C PHE A 8 -21.86 4.90 -3.85
N THR A 9 -22.24 3.72 -4.34
CA THR A 9 -21.54 2.46 -4.07
C THR A 9 -20.06 2.50 -4.50
N PRO A 10 -19.68 3.04 -5.68
CA PRO A 10 -18.28 3.14 -6.09
C PRO A 10 -17.47 4.07 -5.17
N LEU A 11 -18.06 5.15 -4.67
CA LEU A 11 -17.44 6.05 -3.69
C LEU A 11 -17.12 5.29 -2.39
N TRP A 12 -18.12 4.56 -1.88
CA TRP A 12 -17.95 3.76 -0.67
C TRP A 12 -16.86 2.69 -0.82
N ILE A 13 -16.87 1.96 -1.94
CA ILE A 13 -15.86 0.93 -2.24
C ILE A 13 -14.46 1.58 -2.30
N THR A 14 -14.32 2.74 -2.95
CA THR A 14 -13.06 3.47 -3.05
C THR A 14 -12.54 3.89 -1.69
N MET A 15 -13.38 4.52 -0.87
CA MET A 15 -13.00 4.99 0.47
C MET A 15 -12.61 3.82 1.38
N LYS A 16 -13.42 2.78 1.41
CA LYS A 16 -13.16 1.56 2.19
C LYS A 16 -11.84 0.89 1.76
N THR A 17 -11.59 0.80 0.46
CA THR A 17 -10.36 0.25 -0.10
C THR A 17 -9.16 1.12 0.23
N GLY A 18 -9.27 2.44 0.03
CA GLY A 18 -8.21 3.39 0.32
C GLY A 18 -7.79 3.39 1.78
N VAL A 19 -8.76 3.39 2.71
CA VAL A 19 -8.49 3.32 4.16
C VAL A 19 -7.81 2.00 4.52
N ALA A 20 -8.35 0.86 4.05
CA ALA A 20 -7.78 -0.45 4.35
C ALA A 20 -6.36 -0.61 3.78
N ALA A 21 -6.15 -0.20 2.53
CA ALA A 21 -4.83 -0.25 1.88
C ALA A 21 -3.81 0.67 2.57
N THR A 22 -4.24 1.86 2.99
CA THR A 22 -3.39 2.79 3.72
C THR A 22 -3.00 2.24 5.07
N PHE A 23 -3.95 1.66 5.81
CA PHE A 23 -3.68 1.03 7.10
C PHE A 23 -2.63 -0.09 6.97
N VAL A 24 -2.78 -0.98 6.01
CA VAL A 24 -1.80 -2.05 5.76
C VAL A 24 -0.46 -1.46 5.33
N SER A 25 -0.45 -0.51 4.40
CA SER A 25 0.77 0.16 3.92
C SER A 25 1.50 0.92 5.01
N PHE A 26 0.78 1.52 5.96
CA PHE A 26 1.33 2.23 7.11
C PHE A 26 2.22 1.32 7.96
N PHE A 27 1.69 0.20 8.41
CA PHE A 27 2.46 -0.73 9.24
C PHE A 27 3.59 -1.38 8.44
N LEU A 28 3.31 -1.89 7.26
CA LEU A 28 4.31 -2.50 6.40
C LEU A 28 5.44 -1.51 6.06
N GLY A 29 5.11 -0.25 5.76
CA GLY A 29 6.06 0.79 5.43
C GLY A 29 6.99 1.14 6.60
N ILE A 30 6.44 1.31 7.80
CA ILE A 30 7.23 1.58 9.02
C ILE A 30 8.15 0.40 9.33
N PHE A 31 7.63 -0.83 9.31
CA PHE A 31 8.44 -2.01 9.59
C PHE A 31 9.52 -2.24 8.52
N ALA A 32 9.19 -2.04 7.24
CA ALA A 32 10.16 -2.13 6.16
C ALA A 32 11.24 -1.04 6.28
N ALA A 33 10.89 0.20 6.60
CA ALA A 33 11.83 1.29 6.82
C ALA A 33 12.80 0.95 7.97
N ARG A 34 12.28 0.47 9.11
CA ARG A 34 13.10 0.00 10.24
C ARG A 34 14.02 -1.15 9.84
N PHE A 35 13.49 -2.13 9.10
CA PHE A 35 14.26 -3.29 8.64
C PHE A 35 15.44 -2.87 7.75
N VAL A 36 15.21 -1.99 6.78
CA VAL A 36 16.25 -1.53 5.84
C VAL A 36 17.28 -0.64 6.53
N MET A 37 16.88 0.21 7.49
CA MET A 37 17.81 1.01 8.28
C MET A 37 18.79 0.16 9.09
N GLY A 38 18.39 -1.02 9.56
CA GLY A 38 19.27 -1.96 10.25
C GLY A 38 20.28 -2.66 9.32
N ARG A 39 20.22 -2.44 8.00
CA ARG A 39 21.13 -3.04 7.02
C ARG A 39 22.23 -2.04 6.62
N LYS A 40 23.40 -2.57 6.19
CA LYS A 40 24.54 -1.76 5.75
C LYS A 40 24.97 -2.14 4.32
N GLY A 41 25.62 -1.22 3.64
CA GLY A 41 26.25 -1.46 2.33
C GLY A 41 25.29 -2.00 1.26
N LYS A 42 25.74 -3.01 0.50
CA LYS A 42 25.00 -3.59 -0.63
C LYS A 42 23.64 -4.19 -0.25
N ALA A 43 23.52 -4.76 0.95
CA ALA A 43 22.25 -5.33 1.42
C ALA A 43 21.17 -4.24 1.61
N ARG A 44 21.54 -3.06 2.12
CA ARG A 44 20.64 -1.91 2.24
C ARG A 44 20.15 -1.46 0.86
N ALA A 45 21.06 -1.28 -0.10
CA ALA A 45 20.73 -0.85 -1.45
C ALA A 45 19.82 -1.87 -2.17
N PHE A 46 20.08 -3.17 -2.01
CA PHE A 46 19.27 -4.23 -2.58
C PHE A 46 17.81 -4.18 -2.07
N TRP A 47 17.64 -4.16 -0.74
CA TRP A 47 16.29 -4.14 -0.14
C TRP A 47 15.54 -2.84 -0.46
N ASP A 48 16.24 -1.72 -0.49
CA ASP A 48 15.66 -0.43 -0.88
C ASP A 48 15.13 -0.47 -2.31
N GLY A 49 15.94 -0.92 -3.26
CA GLY A 49 15.54 -1.10 -4.65
C GLY A 49 14.36 -2.08 -4.80
N PHE A 50 14.41 -3.22 -4.10
CA PHE A 50 13.36 -4.23 -4.14
C PHE A 50 12.00 -3.71 -3.63
N LEU A 51 12.01 -3.02 -2.47
CA LEU A 51 10.79 -2.48 -1.85
C LEU A 51 10.22 -1.28 -2.62
N THR A 52 11.03 -0.58 -3.40
CA THR A 52 10.59 0.53 -4.24
C THR A 52 10.23 0.11 -5.67
N MET A 53 10.51 -1.12 -6.06
CA MET A 53 10.24 -1.64 -7.41
C MET A 53 8.78 -1.42 -7.87
N PRO A 54 7.73 -1.65 -7.04
CA PRO A 54 6.36 -1.42 -7.48
C PRO A 54 6.04 0.02 -7.88
N LEU A 55 6.85 1.00 -7.46
CA LEU A 55 6.67 2.40 -7.84
C LEU A 55 7.09 2.66 -9.30
N VAL A 56 8.05 1.89 -9.80
CA VAL A 56 8.60 2.04 -11.15
C VAL A 56 7.81 1.21 -12.17
N LEU A 57 7.24 0.09 -11.71
CA LEU A 57 6.43 -0.77 -12.58
C LEU A 57 5.12 -0.08 -12.98
N PRO A 58 4.68 -0.20 -14.25
CA PRO A 58 3.33 0.19 -14.62
C PRO A 58 2.30 -0.54 -13.73
N PRO A 59 1.29 0.15 -13.18
CA PRO A 59 0.31 -0.45 -12.27
C PRO A 59 -0.39 -1.70 -12.84
N THR A 60 -0.66 -1.71 -14.15
CA THR A 60 -1.24 -2.86 -14.86
C THR A 60 -0.33 -4.08 -14.82
N VAL A 61 0.99 -3.88 -14.96
CA VAL A 61 1.99 -4.97 -14.86
C VAL A 61 2.04 -5.53 -13.45
N ALA A 62 2.07 -4.65 -12.44
CA ALA A 62 2.00 -5.07 -11.04
C ALA A 62 0.71 -5.86 -10.77
N GLY A 63 -0.44 -5.38 -11.26
CA GLY A 63 -1.73 -6.07 -11.17
C GLY A 63 -1.73 -7.44 -11.84
N TYR A 64 -1.11 -7.56 -13.02
CA TYR A 64 -0.98 -8.86 -13.71
C TYR A 64 -0.11 -9.84 -12.92
N ILE A 65 0.99 -9.39 -12.34
CA ILE A 65 1.84 -10.23 -11.47
C ILE A 65 1.03 -10.71 -10.25
N LEU A 66 0.26 -9.83 -9.61
CA LEU A 66 -0.61 -10.18 -8.51
C LEU A 66 -1.68 -11.18 -8.94
N LEU A 67 -2.36 -10.94 -10.07
CA LEU A 67 -3.35 -11.85 -10.63
C LEU A 67 -2.75 -13.24 -10.85
N ARG A 68 -1.57 -13.31 -11.47
CA ARG A 68 -0.88 -14.58 -11.72
C ARG A 68 -0.50 -15.29 -10.42
N THR A 69 -0.10 -14.56 -9.39
CA THR A 69 0.32 -15.11 -8.08
C THR A 69 -0.88 -15.62 -7.28
N PHE A 70 -1.94 -14.83 -7.20
CA PHE A 70 -3.12 -15.11 -6.36
C PHE A 70 -4.22 -15.91 -7.07
N SER A 71 -4.06 -16.21 -8.37
CA SER A 71 -5.02 -17.04 -9.12
C SER A 71 -5.13 -18.44 -8.52
N THR A 72 -6.35 -18.93 -8.35
CA THR A 72 -6.64 -20.32 -7.90
C THR A 72 -6.12 -21.38 -8.86
N ARG A 73 -5.76 -21.01 -10.09
CA ARG A 73 -5.09 -21.90 -11.05
C ARG A 73 -3.61 -22.14 -10.72
N ARG A 74 -3.01 -21.34 -9.83
CA ARG A 74 -1.61 -21.45 -9.41
C ARG A 74 -1.51 -22.06 -8.01
N PRO A 75 -0.39 -22.74 -7.67
CA PRO A 75 -0.23 -23.42 -6.38
C PRO A 75 -0.45 -22.53 -5.18
N PHE A 76 0.10 -21.32 -5.20
CA PHE A 76 -0.03 -20.36 -4.09
C PHE A 76 -1.48 -19.86 -3.89
N GLY A 77 -2.14 -19.42 -4.96
CA GLY A 77 -3.54 -18.98 -4.88
C GLY A 77 -4.49 -20.12 -4.50
N ARG A 78 -4.23 -21.35 -4.99
CA ARG A 78 -4.98 -22.54 -4.59
C ARG A 78 -4.79 -22.88 -3.11
N PHE A 79 -3.58 -22.80 -2.61
CA PHE A 79 -3.28 -22.99 -1.18
C PHE A 79 -4.04 -21.98 -0.32
N LEU A 80 -4.00 -20.68 -0.66
CA LEU A 80 -4.75 -19.65 0.07
C LEU A 80 -6.27 -19.91 0.05
N ALA A 81 -6.82 -20.26 -1.11
CA ALA A 81 -8.26 -20.53 -1.25
C ALA A 81 -8.70 -21.77 -0.46
N ASN A 82 -7.93 -22.87 -0.54
CA ASN A 82 -8.33 -24.15 0.07
C ASN A 82 -8.00 -24.23 1.56
N SER A 83 -6.86 -23.66 2.00
CA SER A 83 -6.40 -23.79 3.39
C SER A 83 -6.87 -22.64 4.29
N LEU A 84 -7.02 -21.44 3.73
CA LEU A 84 -7.37 -20.24 4.49
C LEU A 84 -8.72 -19.63 4.09
N GLY A 85 -9.37 -20.18 3.05
CA GLY A 85 -10.62 -19.63 2.52
C GLY A 85 -10.47 -18.24 1.88
N ILE A 86 -9.23 -17.81 1.62
CA ILE A 86 -8.93 -16.44 1.15
C ILE A 86 -8.86 -16.45 -0.38
N GLN A 87 -9.80 -15.74 -1.01
CA GLN A 87 -9.80 -15.47 -2.45
C GLN A 87 -9.54 -13.99 -2.69
N ALA A 88 -8.44 -13.68 -3.38
CA ALA A 88 -8.09 -12.31 -3.73
C ALA A 88 -8.64 -11.90 -5.11
N VAL A 89 -8.68 -12.84 -6.07
CA VAL A 89 -9.12 -12.57 -7.44
C VAL A 89 -10.63 -12.34 -7.48
N HIS A 90 -11.05 -11.26 -8.16
CA HIS A 90 -12.46 -10.82 -8.29
C HIS A 90 -13.18 -10.57 -6.96
N THR A 91 -12.43 -10.12 -5.94
CA THR A 91 -12.98 -9.78 -4.63
C THR A 91 -12.52 -8.40 -4.17
N TRP A 92 -13.22 -7.80 -3.18
CA TRP A 92 -12.78 -6.57 -2.54
C TRP A 92 -11.39 -6.68 -1.91
N LEU A 93 -11.01 -7.85 -1.40
CA LEU A 93 -9.67 -8.10 -0.90
C LEU A 93 -8.60 -7.90 -2.00
N GLY A 94 -8.93 -8.25 -3.24
CA GLY A 94 -8.09 -7.96 -4.39
C GLY A 94 -7.88 -6.46 -4.63
N CYS A 95 -8.94 -5.64 -4.45
CA CYS A 95 -8.80 -4.18 -4.51
C CYS A 95 -7.82 -3.69 -3.43
N VAL A 96 -7.97 -4.16 -2.20
CA VAL A 96 -7.10 -3.77 -1.08
C VAL A 96 -5.65 -4.20 -1.34
N LEU A 97 -5.41 -5.43 -1.79
CA LEU A 97 -4.07 -5.92 -2.10
C LEU A 97 -3.41 -5.12 -3.22
N ALA A 98 -4.13 -4.86 -4.31
CA ALA A 98 -3.63 -4.06 -5.43
C ALA A 98 -3.26 -2.64 -4.97
N ALA A 99 -4.18 -1.96 -4.29
CA ALA A 99 -3.95 -0.61 -3.78
C ALA A 99 -2.79 -0.57 -2.76
N THR A 100 -2.67 -1.60 -1.89
CA THR A 100 -1.57 -1.70 -0.92
C THR A 100 -0.22 -1.80 -1.61
N VAL A 101 -0.07 -2.69 -2.59
CA VAL A 101 1.21 -2.90 -3.29
C VAL A 101 1.68 -1.63 -3.99
N ILE A 102 0.75 -0.85 -4.53
CA ILE A 102 1.07 0.40 -5.24
C ILE A 102 1.31 1.58 -4.27
N ALA A 103 0.61 1.63 -3.14
CA ALA A 103 0.76 2.70 -2.14
C ALA A 103 1.94 2.46 -1.18
N PHE A 104 2.27 1.20 -0.90
CA PHE A 104 3.31 0.80 0.06
C PHE A 104 4.67 1.46 -0.17
N PRO A 105 5.23 1.55 -1.40
CA PRO A 105 6.54 2.16 -1.60
C PRO A 105 6.58 3.64 -1.21
N LEU A 106 5.48 4.38 -1.39
CA LEU A 106 5.39 5.79 -0.97
C LEU A 106 5.45 5.90 0.55
N MET A 107 4.68 5.08 1.25
CA MET A 107 4.72 5.03 2.72
C MET A 107 6.10 4.63 3.24
N TYR A 108 6.69 3.57 2.66
CA TYR A 108 8.03 3.10 3.02
C TYR A 108 9.09 4.19 2.87
N ARG A 109 9.14 4.87 1.71
CA ARG A 109 10.14 5.92 1.44
C ARG A 109 10.00 7.11 2.36
N ASN A 110 8.77 7.56 2.62
CA ASN A 110 8.53 8.68 3.53
C ASN A 110 8.87 8.32 4.98
N ALA A 111 8.47 7.13 5.45
CA ALA A 111 8.82 6.67 6.78
C ALA A 111 10.34 6.55 6.96
N ARG A 112 11.03 5.99 5.95
CA ARG A 112 12.49 5.89 5.97
C ARG A 112 13.15 7.26 6.00
N ALA A 113 12.76 8.17 5.11
CA ALA A 113 13.31 9.53 5.09
C ALA A 113 13.07 10.25 6.42
N ALA A 114 11.88 10.10 7.01
CA ALA A 114 11.56 10.68 8.31
C ALA A 114 12.44 10.11 9.44
N PHE A 115 12.73 8.82 9.42
CA PHE A 115 13.64 8.21 10.39
C PHE A 115 15.10 8.64 10.21
N GLU A 116 15.54 8.86 8.98
CA GLU A 116 16.90 9.32 8.66
C GLU A 116 17.14 10.80 9.01
N GLN A 117 16.06 11.59 9.11
CA GLN A 117 16.12 12.99 9.53
C GLN A 117 16.22 13.16 11.07
N VAL A 118 16.01 12.12 11.85
CA VAL A 118 16.18 12.19 13.30
C VAL A 118 17.66 12.35 13.63
N ASP A 119 17.99 13.40 14.42
CA ASP A 119 19.38 13.70 14.81
C ASP A 119 20.02 12.51 15.53
N GLU A 120 21.14 12.04 14.99
CA GLU A 120 21.89 10.92 15.55
C GLU A 120 22.46 11.24 16.94
N ASN A 121 22.73 12.49 17.26
CA ASN A 121 23.19 12.89 18.60
C ASN A 121 22.14 12.56 19.68
N VAL A 122 20.85 12.72 19.37
CA VAL A 122 19.77 12.32 20.28
C VAL A 122 19.76 10.80 20.48
N ILE A 123 20.02 10.04 19.43
CA ILE A 123 20.11 8.58 19.50
C ILE A 123 21.31 8.14 20.33
N TYR A 124 22.50 8.74 20.10
CA TYR A 124 23.71 8.44 20.86
C TYR A 124 23.56 8.82 22.35
N ALA A 125 22.95 9.96 22.66
CA ALA A 125 22.67 10.35 24.04
C ALA A 125 21.75 9.32 24.74
N ALA A 126 20.73 8.84 24.05
CA ALA A 126 19.84 7.82 24.57
C ALA A 126 20.55 6.46 24.79
N GLN A 127 21.47 6.09 23.89
CA GLN A 127 22.31 4.89 24.04
C GLN A 127 23.26 5.00 25.23
N THR A 128 23.86 6.18 25.45
CA THR A 128 24.72 6.47 26.60
C THR A 128 23.95 6.34 27.91
N LEU A 129 22.66 6.67 27.93
CA LEU A 129 21.77 6.46 29.08
C LEU A 129 21.33 4.99 29.26
N GLY A 130 21.86 4.07 28.46
CA GLY A 130 21.56 2.64 28.56
C GLY A 130 20.20 2.21 28.02
N LEU A 131 19.53 3.05 27.22
CA LEU A 131 18.25 2.69 26.62
C LEU A 131 18.43 1.65 25.51
N SER A 132 17.56 0.64 25.52
CA SER A 132 17.57 -0.40 24.48
C SER A 132 17.16 0.16 23.11
N GLU A 133 17.67 -0.43 22.03
CA GLU A 133 17.31 -0.05 20.65
C GLU A 133 15.79 -0.07 20.37
N ARG A 134 15.06 -0.97 21.03
CA ARG A 134 13.59 -1.01 20.94
C ARG A 134 12.96 0.22 21.59
N THR A 135 13.44 0.60 22.78
CA THR A 135 12.97 1.78 23.50
C THR A 135 13.27 3.06 22.71
N ILE A 136 14.49 3.19 22.20
CA ILE A 136 14.91 4.31 21.36
C ILE A 136 14.01 4.42 20.11
N PHE A 137 13.73 3.31 19.45
CA PHE A 137 12.87 3.32 18.26
C PHE A 137 11.44 3.79 18.57
N TRP A 138 10.80 3.21 19.59
CA TRP A 138 9.40 3.50 19.87
C TRP A 138 9.18 4.82 20.62
N LYS A 139 10.09 5.19 21.55
CA LYS A 139 9.92 6.37 22.41
C LYS A 139 10.61 7.63 21.90
N ILE A 140 11.58 7.50 20.99
CA ILE A 140 12.34 8.66 20.48
C ILE A 140 12.17 8.78 18.97
N ARG A 141 12.59 7.77 18.21
CA ARG A 141 12.63 7.86 16.74
C ARG A 141 11.25 8.02 16.10
N ILE A 142 10.25 7.21 16.50
CA ILE A 142 8.88 7.33 15.98
C ILE A 142 8.24 8.67 16.32
N PRO A 143 8.24 9.15 17.58
CA PRO A 143 7.67 10.46 17.90
C PRO A 143 8.34 11.62 17.15
N MET A 144 9.65 11.61 17.01
CA MET A 144 10.38 12.64 16.24
C MET A 144 10.12 12.58 14.73
N ALA A 145 9.95 11.38 14.19
CA ALA A 145 9.63 11.17 12.78
C ALA A 145 8.13 11.35 12.45
N LYS A 146 7.26 11.57 13.44
CA LYS A 146 5.81 11.65 13.28
C LYS A 146 5.35 12.56 12.13
N PRO A 147 5.86 13.78 11.93
CA PRO A 147 5.43 14.63 10.82
C PRO A 147 5.64 13.98 9.45
N GLY A 148 6.81 13.38 9.21
CA GLY A 148 7.12 12.70 7.94
C GLY A 148 6.33 11.40 7.76
N ILE A 149 6.06 10.66 8.84
CA ILE A 149 5.20 9.47 8.81
C ILE A 149 3.77 9.86 8.43
N LEU A 150 3.23 10.94 9.00
CA LEU A 150 1.90 11.45 8.65
C LEU A 150 1.83 11.91 7.19
N SER A 151 2.83 12.64 6.71
CA SER A 151 2.94 13.02 5.30
C SER A 151 2.93 11.78 4.39
N GLY A 152 3.74 10.77 4.71
CA GLY A 152 3.75 9.50 3.98
C GLY A 152 2.40 8.79 3.98
N THR A 153 1.67 8.85 5.09
CA THR A 153 0.32 8.26 5.21
C THR A 153 -0.67 8.94 4.29
N VAL A 154 -0.67 10.28 4.24
CA VAL A 154 -1.55 11.06 3.35
C VAL A 154 -1.24 10.75 1.89
N LEU A 155 0.03 10.70 1.51
CA LEU A 155 0.44 10.36 0.14
C LEU A 155 0.06 8.93 -0.24
N ALA A 156 0.23 7.97 0.67
CA ALA A 156 -0.18 6.58 0.44
C ALA A 156 -1.70 6.47 0.27
N PHE A 157 -2.49 7.20 1.07
CA PHE A 157 -3.93 7.26 0.95
C PHE A 157 -4.39 7.85 -0.40
N ALA A 158 -3.85 8.99 -0.77
CA ALA A 158 -4.14 9.62 -2.07
C ALA A 158 -3.81 8.67 -3.24
N ARG A 159 -2.66 7.98 -3.16
CA ARG A 159 -2.26 6.99 -4.17
C ARG A 159 -3.18 5.77 -4.21
N ALA A 160 -3.65 5.30 -3.05
CA ALA A 160 -4.55 4.15 -2.94
C ALA A 160 -5.96 4.46 -3.50
N ILE A 161 -6.50 5.66 -3.25
CA ILE A 161 -7.81 6.08 -3.79
C ILE A 161 -7.79 6.18 -5.31
N GLY A 162 -6.71 6.71 -5.90
CA GLY A 162 -6.57 6.87 -7.35
C GLY A 162 -6.13 5.59 -8.08
N GLU A 163 -6.07 4.44 -7.41
CA GLU A 163 -5.60 3.23 -8.05
C GLU A 163 -6.65 2.62 -8.98
N TYR A 164 -6.24 2.38 -10.24
CA TYR A 164 -7.07 1.79 -11.28
C TYR A 164 -6.43 0.55 -11.92
N GLY A 165 -5.18 0.68 -12.37
CA GLY A 165 -4.55 -0.31 -13.25
C GLY A 165 -4.35 -1.68 -12.61
N ALA A 166 -3.83 -1.72 -11.38
CA ALA A 166 -3.62 -2.96 -10.65
C ALA A 166 -4.95 -3.54 -10.14
N THR A 167 -5.87 -2.68 -9.72
CA THR A 167 -7.19 -3.08 -9.22
C THR A 167 -8.02 -3.70 -10.33
N SER A 168 -8.06 -3.11 -11.52
CA SER A 168 -8.82 -3.65 -12.66
C SER A 168 -8.30 -5.02 -13.09
N MET A 169 -6.98 -5.25 -13.03
CA MET A 169 -6.37 -6.54 -13.38
C MET A 169 -6.64 -7.62 -12.34
N LEU A 170 -6.55 -7.32 -11.04
CA LEU A 170 -6.67 -8.32 -9.97
C LEU A 170 -8.12 -8.56 -9.54
N ALA A 171 -8.86 -7.48 -9.31
CA ALA A 171 -10.22 -7.54 -8.75
C ALA A 171 -11.32 -7.46 -9.81
N GLY A 172 -10.99 -7.00 -11.01
CA GLY A 172 -11.98 -6.72 -12.04
C GLY A 172 -12.88 -5.53 -11.71
N ASN A 173 -13.87 -5.27 -12.56
CA ASN A 173 -14.86 -4.22 -12.36
C ASN A 173 -16.25 -4.86 -12.15
N ILE A 174 -16.57 -5.26 -10.93
CA ILE A 174 -17.83 -5.93 -10.57
C ILE A 174 -18.69 -4.92 -9.82
N ALA A 175 -19.85 -4.54 -10.39
CA ALA A 175 -20.78 -3.61 -9.80
C ALA A 175 -21.17 -4.03 -8.37
N GLY A 176 -21.16 -3.09 -7.43
CA GLY A 176 -21.47 -3.32 -6.02
C GLY A 176 -20.42 -4.09 -5.21
N ARG A 177 -19.33 -4.58 -5.83
CA ARG A 177 -18.30 -5.40 -5.15
C ARG A 177 -16.89 -4.85 -5.25
N THR A 178 -16.41 -4.59 -6.47
CA THR A 178 -15.03 -4.18 -6.73
C THR A 178 -14.93 -2.90 -7.56
N SER A 179 -16.06 -2.40 -8.07
CA SER A 179 -16.12 -1.20 -8.89
C SER A 179 -15.79 0.05 -8.09
N THR A 180 -14.57 0.56 -8.26
CA THR A 180 -14.11 1.83 -7.68
C THR A 180 -14.49 3.01 -8.57
N ILE A 181 -14.42 4.24 -8.04
CA ILE A 181 -14.66 5.47 -8.83
C ILE A 181 -13.76 5.50 -10.06
N SER A 182 -12.47 5.22 -9.91
CA SER A 182 -11.53 5.21 -11.03
C SER A 182 -11.91 4.20 -12.13
N GLN A 183 -12.47 3.05 -11.75
CA GLN A 183 -12.97 2.06 -12.68
C GLN A 183 -14.28 2.50 -13.36
N GLN A 184 -15.17 3.15 -12.62
CA GLN A 184 -16.41 3.71 -13.19
C GLN A 184 -16.12 4.82 -14.20
N ILE A 185 -15.22 5.75 -13.88
CA ILE A 185 -14.78 6.79 -14.81
C ILE A 185 -14.22 6.17 -16.09
N ALA A 186 -13.35 5.17 -15.97
CA ALA A 186 -12.78 4.50 -17.13
C ALA A 186 -13.84 3.79 -17.96
N MET A 187 -14.86 3.18 -17.34
CA MET A 187 -15.96 2.51 -18.04
C MET A 187 -16.83 3.50 -18.79
N VAL A 188 -17.21 4.63 -18.18
CA VAL A 188 -17.99 5.69 -18.82
C VAL A 188 -17.27 6.26 -20.03
N LEU A 189 -15.94 6.51 -19.90
CA LEU A 189 -15.12 6.98 -21.01
C LEU A 189 -15.02 5.96 -22.16
N GLN A 190 -14.95 4.67 -21.85
CA GLN A 190 -14.88 3.59 -22.86
C GLN A 190 -16.22 3.42 -23.61
N ASN A 191 -17.34 3.63 -22.92
CA ASN A 191 -18.67 3.50 -23.50
C ASN A 191 -19.10 4.74 -24.31
N GLY A 192 -18.37 5.86 -24.16
CA GLY A 192 -18.75 7.13 -24.82
C GLY A 192 -19.94 7.86 -24.18
N ASP A 193 -20.27 7.50 -22.93
CA ASP A 193 -21.40 8.07 -22.15
C ASP A 193 -20.96 9.35 -21.40
N PHE A 194 -20.69 10.46 -22.11
CA PHE A 194 -20.34 11.76 -21.53
C PHE A 194 -21.09 12.93 -22.18
#